data_0f0b836c0f2a7d9b670f9ac74a64c72b
#
_entry.id   0f0b836c0f2a7d9b670f9ac74a64c72b
#
_cell.length_a   1.000
_cell.length_b   1.000
_cell.length_c   1.000
_cell.angle_alpha   90.00
_cell.angle_beta   90.00
_cell.angle_gamma   90.00
#
_symmetry.space_group_name_H-M   'P 1'
#
loop_
_entity.id
_entity.type
_entity.pdbx_description
1 polymer ?
#
loop_
_entity_poly.entity_id
_entity_poly.type
_entity_poly.pdbx_seq_one_letter_code
_entity_poly.pdbx_strand_id
1 'polypeptide(L)'
;MTRLTPGAQHPPVSISKRHVLMLPQNTMLILYWSLVLYGRGMRVERLTGVLGATVYVDDVKVLTDSQLEALREVACEHEVIIIPNQALTPLEQVDFSHRLGPAAESPFIEPSPDHPEVIKVLKEAKDGNAFNFGGAWHSDFSFQPAPPSFTVLHALDIPPYGGDTLWSSMTAAYNALSDAYKEQFSHLAAIHTARDAYSPKMQAIHSGLSSMNIVCDETANDTEIHPLITTHPETEKLVLFYNRAYVRDLTGTADEIEKLRLMDWLHLHTTDAKFTVRHKWSNGDLAIWDNRSTQHYALNDYAGFRRELHRTTIAGTRPLQ
;
A
#
# COMPACT_ATOMS: atom_id res chain seq x y z
N MET A 1 -3.73 58.71 5.50
CA MET A 1 -4.61 58.31 4.38
C MET A 1 -3.79 57.51 3.41
N THR A 2 -3.89 56.19 3.39
CA THR A 2 -3.55 55.34 2.25
C THR A 2 -4.21 53.99 2.51
N ARG A 3 -5.10 53.62 1.61
CA ARG A 3 -5.98 52.44 1.71
C ARG A 3 -5.21 51.16 1.42
N LEU A 4 -5.39 50.14 2.27
CA LEU A 4 -5.04 48.76 2.03
C LEU A 4 -6.15 48.08 1.21
N THR A 5 -5.79 47.49 0.10
CA THR A 5 -6.66 46.63 -0.73
C THR A 5 -6.65 45.22 -0.14
N PRO A 6 -7.80 44.52 -0.05
CA PRO A 6 -7.84 43.15 0.40
C PRO A 6 -7.46 42.17 -0.74
N GLY A 7 -6.61 41.21 -0.41
CA GLY A 7 -6.27 40.10 -1.30
C GLY A 7 -7.46 39.19 -1.57
N ALA A 8 -7.63 38.80 -2.81
CA ALA A 8 -8.67 37.93 -3.27
C ALA A 8 -8.35 36.48 -2.84
N GLN A 9 -9.20 35.92 -2.00
CA GLN A 9 -9.27 34.48 -1.76
C GLN A 9 -10.02 33.81 -2.91
N HIS A 10 -9.39 32.90 -3.62
CA HIS A 10 -10.08 32.00 -4.57
C HIS A 10 -10.62 30.79 -3.84
N PRO A 11 -11.92 30.48 -3.96
CA PRO A 11 -12.47 29.24 -3.43
C PRO A 11 -12.10 28.05 -4.34
N PRO A 12 -12.03 26.81 -3.80
CA PRO A 12 -11.78 25.64 -4.60
C PRO A 12 -12.95 25.37 -5.53
N VAL A 13 -12.69 25.24 -6.83
CA VAL A 13 -13.70 24.96 -7.84
C VAL A 13 -13.95 23.46 -7.89
N SER A 14 -14.97 23.01 -7.19
CA SER A 14 -15.59 21.71 -7.40
C SER A 14 -16.51 21.82 -8.61
N ILE A 15 -16.14 21.23 -9.75
CA ILE A 15 -17.01 21.17 -10.94
C ILE A 15 -17.42 19.72 -11.18
N SER A 16 -18.54 19.35 -10.60
CA SER A 16 -19.32 18.17 -11.06
C SER A 16 -20.07 18.56 -12.33
N LYS A 17 -19.59 18.18 -13.50
CA LYS A 17 -20.35 18.31 -14.75
C LYS A 17 -21.04 16.99 -15.10
N ARG A 18 -22.36 16.96 -14.92
CA ARG A 18 -23.23 15.97 -15.55
C ARG A 18 -23.37 16.33 -17.03
N HIS A 19 -22.86 15.51 -17.93
CA HIS A 19 -23.16 15.60 -19.35
C HIS A 19 -24.29 14.62 -19.66
N VAL A 20 -25.46 15.16 -19.99
CA VAL A 20 -26.56 14.39 -20.55
C VAL A 20 -26.50 14.54 -22.08
N LEU A 21 -26.12 13.47 -22.78
CA LEU A 21 -26.27 13.37 -24.24
C LEU A 21 -27.66 12.79 -24.53
N MET A 22 -28.54 13.61 -25.11
CA MET A 22 -29.83 13.14 -25.61
C MET A 22 -29.63 12.55 -27.01
N LEU A 23 -29.85 11.23 -27.14
CA LEU A 23 -30.04 10.56 -28.41
C LEU A 23 -31.55 10.38 -28.70
N PRO A 24 -32.01 10.49 -29.95
CA PRO A 24 -33.44 10.35 -30.25
C PRO A 24 -33.87 8.89 -30.14
N GLN A 25 -34.99 8.69 -29.46
CA GLN A 25 -35.82 7.48 -29.25
C GLN A 25 -35.31 6.43 -28.26
N ASN A 26 -35.79 6.55 -27.04
CA ASN A 26 -36.13 5.48 -26.08
C ASN A 26 -35.06 4.48 -25.60
N THR A 27 -33.80 4.92 -25.41
CA THR A 27 -32.91 4.11 -24.55
C THR A 27 -32.05 5.07 -23.74
N MET A 28 -32.44 5.25 -22.45
CA MET A 28 -31.65 6.03 -21.50
C MET A 28 -30.49 5.15 -20.99
N LEU A 29 -29.35 5.17 -21.70
CA LEU A 29 -28.11 4.60 -21.23
C LEU A 29 -27.46 5.60 -20.26
N ILE A 30 -27.65 5.39 -18.96
CA ILE A 30 -26.91 6.12 -17.94
C ILE A 30 -25.52 5.47 -17.88
N LEU A 31 -24.58 5.98 -18.68
CA LEU A 31 -23.17 5.70 -18.53
C LEU A 31 -22.67 6.47 -17.28
N TYR A 32 -22.67 5.83 -16.12
CA TYR A 32 -21.94 6.28 -14.96
C TYR A 32 -20.44 6.09 -15.22
N TRP A 33 -19.84 7.00 -15.93
CA TRP A 33 -18.40 7.16 -15.92
C TRP A 33 -18.07 8.05 -14.71
N SER A 34 -17.55 7.45 -13.65
CA SER A 34 -16.90 8.22 -12.57
C SER A 34 -15.51 8.67 -13.06
N LEU A 35 -15.52 9.49 -14.13
CA LEU A 35 -14.31 10.14 -14.61
C LEU A 35 -14.10 11.38 -13.74
N VAL A 36 -13.28 11.28 -12.73
CA VAL A 36 -12.80 12.44 -11.99
C VAL A 36 -11.54 12.95 -12.72
N LEU A 37 -11.68 14.06 -13.43
CA LEU A 37 -10.52 14.82 -13.88
C LEU A 37 -9.99 15.55 -12.64
N TYR A 38 -8.95 15.00 -12.02
CA TYR A 38 -8.15 15.77 -11.09
C TYR A 38 -7.50 16.90 -11.89
N GLY A 39 -7.70 18.13 -11.45
CA GLY A 39 -7.09 19.32 -12.05
C GLY A 39 -5.60 19.06 -12.21
N ARG A 40 -5.01 19.36 -13.42
CA ARG A 40 -3.61 19.16 -13.80
C ARG A 40 -3.35 17.98 -14.79
N GLY A 41 -4.39 17.49 -15.50
CA GLY A 41 -4.20 16.58 -16.65
C GLY A 41 -4.11 15.09 -16.33
N MET A 42 -4.40 14.64 -15.10
CA MET A 42 -4.46 13.23 -14.74
C MET A 42 -5.89 12.71 -14.82
N ARG A 43 -6.08 11.55 -15.45
CA ARG A 43 -7.34 10.81 -15.45
C ARG A 43 -7.26 9.72 -14.39
N VAL A 44 -8.25 9.68 -13.51
CA VAL A 44 -8.33 8.72 -12.42
C VAL A 44 -9.61 7.90 -12.55
N GLU A 45 -9.48 6.58 -12.53
CA GLU A 45 -10.60 5.63 -12.61
C GLU A 45 -10.57 4.70 -11.40
N ARG A 46 -11.64 4.66 -10.62
CA ARG A 46 -11.74 3.76 -9.46
C ARG A 46 -11.73 2.30 -9.88
N LEU A 47 -10.98 1.46 -9.17
CA LEU A 47 -10.99 0.01 -9.34
C LEU A 47 -12.16 -0.64 -8.61
N THR A 48 -12.47 -0.16 -7.39
CA THR A 48 -13.61 -0.63 -6.59
C THR A 48 -14.33 0.55 -5.93
N GLY A 49 -15.43 0.26 -5.26
CA GLY A 49 -16.15 1.27 -4.46
C GLY A 49 -15.45 1.62 -3.15
N VAL A 50 -14.43 0.87 -2.72
CA VAL A 50 -13.79 0.96 -1.40
C VAL A 50 -12.38 1.50 -1.49
N LEU A 51 -11.52 0.87 -2.32
CA LEU A 51 -10.13 1.27 -2.52
C LEU A 51 -9.69 0.99 -3.95
N GLY A 52 -8.57 1.57 -4.31
CA GLY A 52 -7.89 1.35 -5.57
C GLY A 52 -8.37 2.27 -6.70
N ALA A 53 -7.41 2.82 -7.43
CA ALA A 53 -7.66 3.54 -8.66
C ALA A 53 -6.58 3.28 -9.71
N THR A 54 -6.95 3.38 -10.99
CA THR A 54 -5.99 3.50 -12.09
C THR A 54 -5.79 4.98 -12.40
N VAL A 55 -4.53 5.40 -12.45
CA VAL A 55 -4.14 6.76 -12.79
C VAL A 55 -3.43 6.75 -14.13
N TYR A 56 -3.95 7.49 -15.08
CA TYR A 56 -3.37 7.56 -16.42
C TYR A 56 -2.55 8.84 -16.54
N VAL A 57 -1.25 8.65 -16.71
CA VAL A 57 -0.24 9.65 -17.05
C VAL A 57 0.68 9.06 -18.12
N ASP A 58 1.23 9.90 -18.98
CA ASP A 58 2.09 9.43 -20.08
C ASP A 58 3.43 8.90 -19.53
N ASP A 59 4.07 9.64 -18.63
CA ASP A 59 5.36 9.28 -18.05
C ASP A 59 5.51 9.93 -16.66
N VAL A 60 5.68 9.12 -15.61
CA VAL A 60 5.84 9.63 -14.24
C VAL A 60 7.12 10.43 -14.04
N LYS A 61 8.15 10.23 -14.88
CA LYS A 61 9.45 10.92 -14.78
C LYS A 61 9.34 12.42 -15.02
N VAL A 62 8.39 12.83 -15.87
CA VAL A 62 8.23 14.23 -16.29
C VAL A 62 7.09 14.96 -15.58
N LEU A 63 6.47 14.34 -14.59
CA LEU A 63 5.44 15.00 -13.79
C LEU A 63 6.01 16.25 -13.12
N THR A 64 5.27 17.36 -13.18
CA THR A 64 5.59 18.58 -12.42
C THR A 64 5.37 18.34 -10.93
N ASP A 65 5.95 19.16 -10.07
CA ASP A 65 5.77 19.04 -8.61
C ASP A 65 4.29 19.14 -8.22
N SER A 66 3.55 20.00 -8.88
CA SER A 66 2.12 20.11 -8.66
C SER A 66 1.31 18.87 -9.11
N GLN A 67 1.79 18.13 -10.10
CA GLN A 67 1.18 16.86 -10.51
C GLN A 67 1.55 15.73 -9.55
N LEU A 68 2.77 15.74 -9.03
CA LEU A 68 3.20 14.79 -7.99
C LEU A 68 2.43 14.96 -6.68
N GLU A 69 2.22 16.22 -6.27
CA GLU A 69 1.37 16.52 -5.11
C GLU A 69 -0.05 15.95 -5.31
N ALA A 70 -0.65 16.21 -6.47
CA ALA A 70 -1.96 15.63 -6.80
C ALA A 70 -1.94 14.10 -6.87
N LEU A 71 -0.86 13.50 -7.40
CA LEU A 71 -0.70 12.03 -7.43
C LEU A 71 -0.64 11.45 -6.00
N ARG A 72 0.06 12.13 -5.08
CA ARG A 72 0.14 11.76 -3.67
C ARG A 72 -1.22 11.87 -2.99
N GLU A 73 -1.98 12.94 -3.26
CA GLU A 73 -3.35 13.09 -2.77
C GLU A 73 -4.25 11.95 -3.25
N VAL A 74 -4.17 11.59 -4.54
CA VAL A 74 -4.91 10.45 -5.12
C VAL A 74 -4.50 9.14 -4.47
N ALA A 75 -3.21 8.92 -4.21
CA ALA A 75 -2.72 7.72 -3.54
C ALA A 75 -3.24 7.63 -2.09
N CYS A 76 -3.28 8.73 -1.35
CA CYS A 76 -3.88 8.79 -0.01
C CYS A 76 -5.41 8.60 -0.03
N GLU A 77 -6.11 9.14 -1.03
CA GLU A 77 -7.58 9.03 -1.13
C GLU A 77 -8.00 7.60 -1.45
N HIS A 78 -7.31 6.97 -2.42
CA HIS A 78 -7.64 5.64 -2.94
C HIS A 78 -6.84 4.51 -2.31
N GLU A 79 -5.86 4.82 -1.45
CA GLU A 79 -5.01 3.91 -0.68
C GLU A 79 -4.06 3.04 -1.52
N VAL A 80 -4.42 2.70 -2.75
CA VAL A 80 -3.57 2.09 -3.78
C VAL A 80 -3.90 2.64 -5.15
N ILE A 81 -2.89 3.00 -5.92
CA ILE A 81 -3.04 3.44 -7.31
C ILE A 81 -2.17 2.59 -8.24
N ILE A 82 -2.67 2.34 -9.44
CA ILE A 82 -1.96 1.66 -10.50
C ILE A 82 -1.77 2.65 -11.65
N ILE A 83 -0.54 2.82 -12.10
CA ILE A 83 -0.16 3.67 -13.23
C ILE A 83 0.37 2.75 -14.33
N PRO A 84 -0.40 2.47 -15.38
CA PRO A 84 0.00 1.52 -16.41
C PRO A 84 1.05 2.10 -17.36
N ASN A 85 1.76 1.21 -18.08
CA ASN A 85 2.66 1.52 -19.19
C ASN A 85 3.84 2.45 -18.84
N GLN A 86 4.41 2.31 -17.64
CA GLN A 86 5.59 3.04 -17.24
C GLN A 86 6.87 2.27 -17.58
N ALA A 87 7.89 2.99 -18.05
CA ALA A 87 9.20 2.43 -18.35
C ALA A 87 10.27 3.18 -17.53
N LEU A 88 10.71 2.56 -16.44
CA LEU A 88 11.67 3.13 -15.51
C LEU A 88 12.91 2.22 -15.41
N THR A 89 14.07 2.82 -15.54
CA THR A 89 15.30 2.22 -15.03
C THR A 89 15.29 2.23 -13.51
N PRO A 90 16.15 1.43 -12.82
CA PRO A 90 16.24 1.48 -11.37
C PRO A 90 16.52 2.89 -10.82
N LEU A 91 17.40 3.65 -11.46
CA LEU A 91 17.74 5.02 -11.06
C LEU A 91 16.53 5.96 -11.24
N GLU A 92 15.85 5.89 -12.37
CA GLU A 92 14.64 6.70 -12.61
C GLU A 92 13.51 6.38 -11.61
N GLN A 93 13.40 5.13 -11.17
CA GLN A 93 12.45 4.75 -10.12
C GLN A 93 12.84 5.37 -8.76
N VAL A 94 14.14 5.37 -8.42
CA VAL A 94 14.66 6.04 -7.21
C VAL A 94 14.38 7.53 -7.26
N ASP A 95 14.73 8.20 -8.38
CA ASP A 95 14.51 9.63 -8.57
C ASP A 95 13.02 10.00 -8.44
N PHE A 96 12.14 9.20 -9.06
CA PHE A 96 10.69 9.38 -8.91
C PHE A 96 10.25 9.20 -7.45
N SER A 97 10.74 8.18 -6.76
CA SER A 97 10.39 7.90 -5.36
C SER A 97 10.84 9.01 -4.43
N HIS A 98 12.05 9.56 -4.62
CA HIS A 98 12.57 10.70 -3.83
C HIS A 98 11.71 11.96 -3.96
N ARG A 99 11.07 12.14 -5.10
CA ARG A 99 10.12 13.26 -5.29
C ARG A 99 8.80 13.06 -4.53
N LEU A 100 8.46 11.82 -4.16
CA LEU A 100 7.33 11.53 -3.27
C LEU A 100 7.71 11.65 -1.78
N GLY A 101 8.99 11.54 -1.44
CA GLY A 101 9.52 11.67 -0.10
C GLY A 101 10.88 10.98 0.08
N PRO A 102 11.53 11.13 1.24
CA PRO A 102 12.82 10.49 1.51
C PRO A 102 12.68 8.97 1.51
N ALA A 103 13.77 8.26 1.16
CA ALA A 103 13.79 6.80 1.18
C ALA A 103 13.61 6.25 2.61
N ALA A 104 12.87 5.15 2.72
CA ALA A 104 12.77 4.38 3.95
C ALA A 104 13.85 3.31 4.03
N GLU A 105 14.27 2.97 5.24
CA GLU A 105 15.12 1.79 5.48
C GLU A 105 14.33 0.49 5.21
N SER A 106 15.02 -0.47 4.61
CA SER A 106 14.47 -1.81 4.34
C SER A 106 15.29 -2.86 5.10
N PRO A 107 15.04 -3.04 6.41
CA PRO A 107 15.80 -3.99 7.21
C PRO A 107 15.57 -5.43 6.70
N PHE A 108 16.54 -6.31 6.96
CA PHE A 108 16.51 -7.73 6.63
C PHE A 108 16.52 -8.08 5.13
N ILE A 109 16.69 -7.10 4.26
CA ILE A 109 16.79 -7.33 2.81
C ILE A 109 18.10 -6.74 2.32
N GLU A 110 18.95 -7.60 1.73
CA GLU A 110 20.20 -7.12 1.17
C GLU A 110 19.93 -6.24 -0.05
N PRO A 111 20.43 -5.01 -0.04
CA PRO A 111 20.20 -4.08 -1.14
C PRO A 111 20.91 -4.53 -2.43
N SER A 112 20.38 -4.10 -3.58
CA SER A 112 21.09 -4.28 -4.86
C SER A 112 22.41 -3.50 -4.83
N PRO A 113 23.54 -4.12 -5.19
CA PRO A 113 24.85 -3.44 -5.16
C PRO A 113 24.88 -2.15 -6.01
N ASP A 114 24.23 -2.15 -7.16
CA ASP A 114 24.23 -1.03 -8.09
C ASP A 114 23.21 0.07 -7.73
N HIS A 115 22.13 -0.31 -7.04
CA HIS A 115 21.01 0.58 -6.67
C HIS A 115 20.49 0.19 -5.27
N PRO A 116 21.13 0.64 -4.18
CA PRO A 116 20.83 0.16 -2.84
C PRO A 116 19.42 0.49 -2.32
N GLU A 117 18.76 1.46 -2.92
CA GLU A 117 17.36 1.78 -2.57
C GLU A 117 16.33 0.93 -3.32
N VAL A 118 16.77 0.15 -4.33
CA VAL A 118 15.90 -0.72 -5.10
C VAL A 118 15.99 -2.15 -4.59
N ILE A 119 14.88 -2.67 -4.10
CA ILE A 119 14.73 -4.07 -3.78
C ILE A 119 14.18 -4.80 -5.01
N LYS A 120 14.95 -5.77 -5.52
CA LYS A 120 14.49 -6.66 -6.57
C LYS A 120 13.58 -7.74 -5.96
N VAL A 121 12.27 -7.60 -6.16
CA VAL A 121 11.30 -8.64 -5.80
C VAL A 121 11.28 -9.63 -6.95
N LEU A 122 12.20 -10.59 -6.90
CA LEU A 122 12.48 -11.54 -7.96
C LEU A 122 12.23 -12.96 -7.49
N LYS A 123 11.53 -13.73 -8.31
CA LYS A 123 11.44 -15.18 -8.23
C LYS A 123 11.78 -15.76 -9.59
N GLU A 124 12.78 -16.62 -9.64
CA GLU A 124 13.15 -17.33 -10.85
C GLU A 124 12.22 -18.53 -11.11
N ALA A 125 12.08 -18.93 -12.38
CA ALA A 125 11.25 -20.08 -12.77
C ALA A 125 11.65 -21.39 -12.07
N LYS A 126 12.93 -21.55 -11.72
CA LYS A 126 13.48 -22.71 -10.99
C LYS A 126 13.24 -22.66 -9.49
N ASP A 127 12.89 -21.50 -8.92
CA ASP A 127 12.64 -21.35 -7.49
C ASP A 127 11.35 -22.10 -7.12
N GLY A 128 11.41 -22.85 -6.04
CA GLY A 128 10.26 -23.63 -5.56
C GLY A 128 9.11 -22.73 -5.07
N ASN A 129 7.96 -23.34 -4.82
CA ASN A 129 6.79 -22.63 -4.29
C ASN A 129 6.72 -22.63 -2.76
N ALA A 130 7.76 -23.08 -2.06
CA ALA A 130 7.76 -23.21 -0.60
C ALA A 130 7.68 -21.84 0.12
N PHE A 131 8.22 -20.80 -0.50
CA PHE A 131 8.21 -19.45 0.04
C PHE A 131 7.89 -18.43 -1.05
N ASN A 132 7.17 -17.39 -0.69
CA ASN A 132 6.89 -16.22 -1.54
C ASN A 132 7.11 -14.95 -0.71
N PHE A 133 7.96 -14.08 -1.19
CA PHE A 133 8.13 -12.76 -0.56
C PHE A 133 6.81 -11.97 -0.63
N GLY A 134 6.34 -11.52 0.52
CA GLY A 134 5.00 -10.87 0.61
C GLY A 134 3.82 -11.85 0.58
N GLY A 135 4.05 -13.17 0.76
CA GLY A 135 3.03 -14.22 0.72
C GLY A 135 2.17 -14.35 1.99
N ALA A 136 2.02 -13.29 2.76
CA ALA A 136 1.08 -13.18 3.87
C ALA A 136 0.52 -11.76 3.90
N TRP A 137 -0.69 -11.58 4.44
CA TRP A 137 -1.26 -10.25 4.63
C TRP A 137 -0.43 -9.42 5.60
N HIS A 138 0.16 -8.31 5.12
CA HIS A 138 1.05 -7.43 5.87
C HIS A 138 0.98 -5.98 5.38
N SER A 139 1.38 -5.05 6.25
CA SER A 139 1.82 -3.71 5.88
C SER A 139 3.34 -3.70 5.96
N ASP A 140 4.02 -3.10 4.99
CA ASP A 140 5.47 -3.12 4.90
C ASP A 140 6.10 -2.61 6.21
N PHE A 141 6.99 -3.43 6.77
CA PHE A 141 7.83 -3.10 7.93
C PHE A 141 7.09 -2.44 9.11
N SER A 142 5.83 -2.82 9.37
CA SER A 142 5.03 -2.26 10.47
C SER A 142 5.63 -2.50 11.87
N PHE A 143 6.68 -3.27 11.96
CA PHE A 143 7.49 -3.50 13.18
C PHE A 143 8.57 -2.42 13.40
N GLN A 144 8.71 -1.43 12.51
CA GLN A 144 9.60 -0.29 12.72
C GLN A 144 8.92 0.79 13.57
N PRO A 145 9.69 1.61 14.31
CA PRO A 145 9.15 2.76 15.05
C PRO A 145 8.41 3.76 14.16
N ALA A 146 8.87 3.92 12.92
CA ALA A 146 8.27 4.74 11.88
C ALA A 146 8.18 3.91 10.58
N PRO A 147 7.12 3.12 10.39
CA PRO A 147 6.93 2.32 9.19
C PRO A 147 6.90 3.18 7.92
N PRO A 148 7.25 2.62 6.75
CA PRO A 148 7.15 3.34 5.48
C PRO A 148 5.76 3.93 5.24
N SER A 149 5.71 5.13 4.66
CA SER A 149 4.44 5.74 4.23
C SER A 149 3.93 5.07 2.96
N PHE A 150 4.72 5.11 1.89
CA PHE A 150 4.37 4.51 0.61
C PHE A 150 5.38 3.46 0.18
N THR A 151 4.89 2.51 -0.59
CA THR A 151 5.71 1.62 -1.40
C THR A 151 5.39 1.83 -2.87
N VAL A 152 6.43 1.89 -3.69
CA VAL A 152 6.36 1.99 -5.15
C VAL A 152 6.88 0.68 -5.73
N LEU A 153 6.08 -0.01 -6.54
CA LEU A 153 6.42 -1.30 -7.13
C LEU A 153 6.24 -1.26 -8.64
N HIS A 154 7.33 -1.43 -9.39
CA HIS A 154 7.36 -1.40 -10.84
C HIS A 154 7.50 -2.80 -11.42
N ALA A 155 6.61 -3.19 -12.33
CA ALA A 155 6.54 -4.51 -12.93
C ALA A 155 7.42 -4.59 -14.19
N LEU A 156 8.41 -5.50 -14.19
CA LEU A 156 9.39 -5.66 -15.26
C LEU A 156 9.18 -6.94 -16.07
N ASP A 157 9.00 -8.07 -15.39
CA ASP A 157 8.80 -9.38 -16.01
C ASP A 157 7.69 -10.11 -15.27
N ILE A 158 6.53 -10.19 -15.90
CA ILE A 158 5.32 -10.72 -15.28
C ILE A 158 4.92 -12.03 -15.97
N PRO A 159 4.61 -13.08 -15.19
CA PRO A 159 4.17 -14.36 -15.73
C PRO A 159 2.85 -14.22 -16.53
N PRO A 160 2.56 -15.12 -17.47
CA PRO A 160 1.35 -15.05 -18.31
C PRO A 160 0.04 -15.21 -17.49
N TYR A 161 0.14 -15.76 -16.29
CA TYR A 161 -0.95 -15.88 -15.31
C TYR A 161 -0.41 -15.96 -13.89
N GLY A 162 -1.24 -15.61 -12.91
CA GLY A 162 -0.90 -15.65 -11.50
C GLY A 162 0.05 -14.51 -11.09
N GLY A 163 0.53 -14.56 -9.84
CA GLY A 163 1.40 -13.54 -9.27
C GLY A 163 0.71 -12.20 -8.99
N ASP A 164 -0.62 -12.20 -8.95
CA ASP A 164 -1.39 -11.01 -8.64
C ASP A 164 -1.11 -10.52 -7.21
N THR A 165 -1.40 -9.26 -6.95
CA THR A 165 -1.33 -8.68 -5.60
C THR A 165 -2.72 -8.24 -5.16
N LEU A 166 -3.04 -8.52 -3.91
CA LEU A 166 -4.25 -8.05 -3.25
C LEU A 166 -3.89 -6.95 -2.25
N TRP A 167 -4.71 -5.91 -2.16
CA TRP A 167 -4.68 -4.92 -1.10
C TRP A 167 -5.99 -4.92 -0.36
N SER A 168 -5.95 -4.60 0.93
CA SER A 168 -7.13 -4.44 1.78
C SER A 168 -7.09 -3.09 2.48
N SER A 169 -8.22 -2.38 2.47
CA SER A 169 -8.38 -1.07 3.12
C SER A 169 -8.60 -1.24 4.63
N MET A 170 -7.64 -0.75 5.40
CA MET A 170 -7.74 -0.72 6.86
C MET A 170 -8.64 0.43 7.34
N THR A 171 -8.79 1.49 6.53
CA THR A 171 -9.76 2.56 6.76
C THR A 171 -11.20 2.03 6.63
N ALA A 172 -11.49 1.26 5.57
CA ALA A 172 -12.82 0.66 5.40
C ALA A 172 -13.10 -0.40 6.47
N ALA A 173 -12.09 -1.19 6.84
CA ALA A 173 -12.21 -2.16 7.93
C ALA A 173 -12.56 -1.48 9.26
N TYR A 174 -11.91 -0.34 9.60
CA TYR A 174 -12.27 0.47 10.74
C TYR A 174 -13.71 1.01 10.66
N ASN A 175 -14.09 1.57 9.52
CA ASN A 175 -15.41 2.16 9.34
C ASN A 175 -16.54 1.14 9.48
N ALA A 176 -16.27 -0.13 9.17
CA ALA A 176 -17.22 -1.23 9.30
C ALA A 176 -17.35 -1.81 10.73
N LEU A 177 -16.53 -1.34 11.69
CA LEU A 177 -16.65 -1.71 13.10
C LEU A 177 -17.92 -1.13 13.69
N SER A 178 -18.55 -1.88 14.62
CA SER A 178 -19.58 -1.32 15.48
C SER A 178 -18.98 -0.28 16.46
N ASP A 179 -19.81 0.61 16.97
CA ASP A 179 -19.37 1.62 17.93
C ASP A 179 -18.75 0.99 19.20
N ALA A 180 -19.28 -0.17 19.63
CA ALA A 180 -18.72 -0.92 20.74
C ALA A 180 -17.29 -1.43 20.49
N TYR A 181 -17.01 -1.92 19.25
CA TYR A 181 -15.66 -2.31 18.88
C TYR A 181 -14.73 -1.11 18.70
N LYS A 182 -15.21 0.00 18.13
CA LYS A 182 -14.42 1.23 18.03
C LYS A 182 -13.98 1.74 19.38
N GLU A 183 -14.89 1.76 20.35
CA GLU A 183 -14.60 2.15 21.74
C GLU A 183 -13.60 1.18 22.38
N GLN A 184 -13.86 -0.13 22.29
CA GLN A 184 -12.95 -1.14 22.87
C GLN A 184 -11.54 -1.04 22.26
N PHE A 185 -11.44 -0.92 20.94
CA PHE A 185 -10.15 -0.94 20.23
C PHE A 185 -9.36 0.36 20.38
N SER A 186 -10.02 1.48 20.70
CA SER A 186 -9.34 2.75 20.97
C SER A 186 -8.40 2.69 22.15
N HIS A 187 -8.57 1.72 23.06
CA HIS A 187 -7.73 1.50 24.23
C HIS A 187 -6.67 0.42 24.07
N LEU A 188 -6.63 -0.24 22.88
CA LEU A 188 -5.69 -1.31 22.60
C LEU A 188 -4.49 -0.82 21.80
N ALA A 189 -3.35 -1.47 22.04
CA ALA A 189 -2.20 -1.34 21.17
C ALA A 189 -1.71 -2.72 20.71
N ALA A 190 -1.16 -2.78 19.51
CA ALA A 190 -0.61 -3.98 18.89
C ALA A 190 0.91 -4.02 19.07
N ILE A 191 1.43 -5.18 19.45
CA ILE A 191 2.86 -5.45 19.55
C ILE A 191 3.33 -6.08 18.23
N HIS A 192 4.13 -5.32 17.49
CA HIS A 192 4.68 -5.71 16.20
C HIS A 192 6.11 -6.23 16.36
N THR A 193 6.46 -7.25 15.61
CA THR A 193 7.81 -7.83 15.56
C THR A 193 8.06 -8.53 14.23
N ALA A 194 9.30 -8.50 13.77
CA ALA A 194 9.76 -9.20 12.58
C ALA A 194 10.09 -10.68 12.82
N ARG A 195 9.98 -11.15 14.06
CA ARG A 195 10.50 -12.45 14.55
C ARG A 195 10.14 -13.64 13.67
N ASP A 196 8.89 -13.76 13.26
CA ASP A 196 8.41 -14.93 12.49
C ASP A 196 8.69 -14.80 10.99
N ALA A 197 9.24 -13.66 10.57
CA ALA A 197 9.67 -13.42 9.19
C ALA A 197 11.20 -13.45 9.02
N TYR A 198 11.95 -12.86 9.96
CA TYR A 198 13.37 -12.57 9.76
C TYR A 198 14.29 -12.96 10.93
N SER A 199 13.82 -13.69 11.95
CA SER A 199 14.71 -14.21 12.98
C SER A 199 15.64 -15.32 12.42
N PRO A 200 16.74 -15.66 13.10
CA PRO A 200 17.68 -16.70 12.65
C PRO A 200 17.01 -18.05 12.35
N LYS A 201 15.89 -18.37 13.01
CA LYS A 201 15.09 -19.58 12.76
C LYS A 201 14.52 -19.66 11.35
N MET A 202 14.33 -18.50 10.70
CA MET A 202 13.73 -18.38 9.37
C MET A 202 14.78 -18.52 8.25
N GLN A 203 16.07 -18.52 8.56
CA GLN A 203 17.17 -18.60 7.59
C GLN A 203 17.05 -19.80 6.65
N ALA A 204 16.66 -20.96 7.17
CA ALA A 204 16.50 -22.18 6.36
C ALA A 204 15.37 -22.07 5.33
N ILE A 205 14.33 -21.30 5.62
CA ILE A 205 13.20 -21.06 4.71
C ILE A 205 13.64 -20.10 3.61
N HIS A 206 14.32 -19.01 3.97
CA HIS A 206 14.76 -18.00 3.02
C HIS A 206 15.90 -18.48 2.11
N SER A 207 16.73 -19.41 2.55
CA SER A 207 17.80 -20.00 1.72
C SER A 207 17.30 -20.77 0.49
N GLY A 208 16.00 -21.06 0.42
CA GLY A 208 15.34 -21.64 -0.76
C GLY A 208 15.06 -20.60 -1.88
N LEU A 209 15.21 -19.31 -1.62
CA LEU A 209 15.12 -18.26 -2.62
C LEU A 209 16.52 -17.98 -3.18
N SER A 210 16.77 -18.35 -4.43
CA SER A 210 18.07 -18.09 -5.08
C SER A 210 18.20 -16.66 -5.63
N SER A 211 17.09 -15.93 -5.68
CA SER A 211 16.94 -14.65 -6.38
C SER A 211 16.85 -13.44 -5.46
N MET A 212 16.65 -13.64 -4.16
CA MET A 212 16.65 -12.59 -3.15
C MET A 212 17.51 -13.00 -1.96
N ASN A 213 18.32 -12.08 -1.46
CA ASN A 213 19.09 -12.32 -0.24
C ASN A 213 18.38 -11.67 0.95
N ILE A 214 17.83 -12.51 1.82
CA ILE A 214 17.14 -12.10 3.04
C ILE A 214 18.08 -12.37 4.20
N VAL A 215 18.39 -11.31 4.96
CA VAL A 215 19.24 -11.36 6.15
C VAL A 215 18.37 -11.67 7.35
N CYS A 216 18.69 -12.78 8.05
CA CYS A 216 18.01 -13.14 9.29
C CYS A 216 18.95 -12.90 10.46
N ASP A 217 18.53 -12.10 11.42
CA ASP A 217 19.32 -11.83 12.63
C ASP A 217 18.45 -11.68 13.88
N GLU A 218 19.11 -11.52 15.05
CA GLU A 218 18.43 -11.44 16.35
C GLU A 218 17.63 -10.15 16.55
N THR A 219 17.91 -9.08 15.80
CA THR A 219 17.14 -7.81 15.89
C THR A 219 15.71 -7.98 15.39
N ALA A 220 15.44 -9.03 14.60
CA ALA A 220 14.07 -9.40 14.23
C ALA A 220 13.17 -9.75 15.43
N ASN A 221 13.75 -10.05 16.61
CA ASN A 221 13.00 -10.29 17.84
C ASN A 221 12.59 -9.01 18.56
N ASP A 222 13.12 -7.87 18.18
CA ASP A 222 12.71 -6.58 18.72
C ASP A 222 11.23 -6.33 18.47
N THR A 223 10.63 -5.55 19.37
CA THR A 223 9.21 -5.27 19.32
C THR A 223 8.95 -3.76 19.29
N GLU A 224 7.95 -3.36 18.51
CA GLU A 224 7.39 -2.02 18.53
C GLU A 224 5.91 -2.07 18.92
N ILE A 225 5.48 -1.05 19.64
CA ILE A 225 4.08 -0.92 20.09
C ILE A 225 3.44 0.24 19.35
N HIS A 226 2.38 -0.07 18.60
CA HIS A 226 1.58 0.94 17.92
C HIS A 226 0.13 0.88 18.38
N PRO A 227 -0.60 2.01 18.42
CA PRO A 227 -2.04 1.98 18.67
C PRO A 227 -2.74 1.06 17.67
N LEU A 228 -3.73 0.29 18.11
CA LEU A 228 -4.53 -0.56 17.22
C LEU A 228 -5.38 0.30 16.28
N ILE A 229 -5.86 1.45 16.74
CA ILE A 229 -6.49 2.49 15.92
C ILE A 229 -5.50 3.65 15.78
N THR A 230 -5.20 4.02 14.56
CA THR A 230 -4.31 5.13 14.24
C THR A 230 -5.03 6.20 13.41
N THR A 231 -4.56 7.44 13.50
CA THR A 231 -5.00 8.53 12.63
C THR A 231 -4.04 8.66 11.46
N HIS A 232 -4.56 8.61 10.25
CA HIS A 232 -3.75 8.80 9.04
C HIS A 232 -3.27 10.26 8.95
N PRO A 233 -1.94 10.53 8.84
CA PRO A 233 -1.40 11.88 9.03
C PRO A 233 -1.77 12.88 7.92
N GLU A 234 -2.20 12.42 6.75
CA GLU A 234 -2.55 13.28 5.61
C GLU A 234 -4.05 13.38 5.36
N THR A 235 -4.82 12.33 5.67
CA THR A 235 -6.27 12.29 5.41
C THR A 235 -7.11 12.44 6.66
N GLU A 236 -6.48 12.39 7.84
CA GLU A 236 -7.14 12.39 9.16
C GLU A 236 -8.15 11.25 9.37
N LYS A 237 -8.20 10.30 8.44
CA LYS A 237 -9.07 9.12 8.57
C LYS A 237 -8.54 8.18 9.65
N LEU A 238 -9.46 7.53 10.38
CA LEU A 238 -9.10 6.49 11.35
C LEU A 238 -8.87 5.15 10.63
N VAL A 239 -7.82 4.46 11.06
CA VAL A 239 -7.33 3.22 10.46
C VAL A 239 -7.23 2.13 11.50
N LEU A 240 -7.67 0.93 11.18
CA LEU A 240 -7.43 -0.26 12.00
C LEU A 240 -6.02 -0.81 11.65
N PHE A 241 -5.00 -0.33 12.37
CA PHE A 241 -3.58 -0.62 12.08
C PHE A 241 -3.17 -2.00 12.61
N TYR A 242 -3.57 -3.03 11.88
CA TYR A 242 -3.37 -4.43 12.23
C TYR A 242 -2.98 -5.26 11.01
N ASN A 243 -1.99 -6.14 11.16
CA ASN A 243 -1.72 -7.23 10.23
C ASN A 243 -1.21 -8.48 10.97
N ARG A 244 -1.62 -9.66 10.52
CA ARG A 244 -1.29 -10.92 11.17
C ARG A 244 0.16 -11.34 10.96
N ALA A 245 0.83 -10.78 9.95
CA ALA A 245 2.23 -11.11 9.65
C ALA A 245 3.19 -10.62 10.73
N TYR A 246 2.97 -9.46 11.32
CA TYR A 246 3.88 -8.85 12.29
C TYR A 246 3.28 -8.63 13.67
N VAL A 247 1.95 -8.54 13.81
CA VAL A 247 1.33 -8.43 15.14
C VAL A 247 1.36 -9.79 15.85
N ARG A 248 1.92 -9.83 17.04
CA ARG A 248 2.07 -11.03 17.86
C ARG A 248 1.37 -10.97 19.20
N ASP A 249 1.02 -9.78 19.63
CA ASP A 249 0.29 -9.58 20.88
C ASP A 249 -0.52 -8.28 20.86
N LEU A 250 -1.46 -8.14 21.79
CA LEU A 250 -2.25 -6.94 22.03
C LEU A 250 -2.11 -6.54 23.49
N THR A 251 -1.91 -5.25 23.75
CA THR A 251 -1.95 -4.70 25.11
C THR A 251 -3.38 -4.31 25.46
N GLY A 252 -3.69 -4.23 26.76
CA GLY A 252 -5.01 -3.76 27.24
C GLY A 252 -6.06 -4.88 27.40
N THR A 253 -5.71 -6.12 27.04
CA THR A 253 -6.54 -7.31 27.33
C THR A 253 -5.81 -8.19 28.33
N ALA A 254 -6.53 -8.77 29.30
CA ALA A 254 -5.95 -9.55 30.38
C ALA A 254 -5.97 -11.08 30.13
N ASP A 255 -6.89 -11.58 29.28
CA ASP A 255 -7.08 -13.00 29.01
C ASP A 255 -6.39 -13.42 27.71
N GLU A 256 -5.47 -14.36 27.77
CA GLU A 256 -4.71 -14.86 26.61
C GLU A 256 -5.61 -15.54 25.56
N ILE A 257 -6.65 -16.24 25.98
CA ILE A 257 -7.57 -16.93 25.05
C ILE A 257 -8.43 -15.90 24.33
N GLU A 258 -8.91 -14.88 25.03
CA GLU A 258 -9.67 -13.78 24.45
C GLU A 258 -8.81 -13.01 23.46
N LYS A 259 -7.56 -12.74 23.80
CA LYS A 259 -6.57 -12.08 22.96
C LYS A 259 -6.35 -12.82 21.62
N LEU A 260 -6.10 -14.13 21.67
CA LEU A 260 -5.91 -14.96 20.50
C LEU A 260 -7.17 -14.96 19.60
N ARG A 261 -8.36 -15.07 20.19
CA ARG A 261 -9.63 -15.00 19.44
C ARG A 261 -9.82 -13.64 18.79
N LEU A 262 -9.45 -12.57 19.47
CA LEU A 262 -9.54 -11.22 18.92
C LEU A 262 -8.55 -11.03 17.76
N MET A 263 -7.33 -11.51 17.88
CA MET A 263 -6.34 -11.44 16.81
C MET A 263 -6.77 -12.23 15.56
N ASP A 264 -7.37 -13.41 15.72
CA ASP A 264 -7.90 -14.18 14.62
C ASP A 264 -9.11 -13.49 13.98
N TRP A 265 -9.99 -12.93 14.80
CA TRP A 265 -11.14 -12.15 14.31
C TRP A 265 -10.68 -10.90 13.55
N LEU A 266 -9.70 -10.16 14.08
CA LEU A 266 -9.12 -8.98 13.42
C LEU A 266 -8.54 -9.36 12.06
N HIS A 267 -7.83 -10.49 11.97
CA HIS A 267 -7.31 -10.98 10.70
C HIS A 267 -8.44 -11.25 9.70
N LEU A 268 -9.46 -12.00 10.07
CA LEU A 268 -10.60 -12.31 9.20
C LEU A 268 -11.36 -11.03 8.80
N HIS A 269 -11.57 -10.13 9.75
CA HIS A 269 -12.27 -8.87 9.50
C HIS A 269 -11.49 -7.97 8.52
N THR A 270 -10.19 -7.77 8.76
CA THR A 270 -9.34 -6.88 7.96
C THR A 270 -9.02 -7.42 6.56
N THR A 271 -9.22 -8.71 6.33
CA THR A 271 -8.98 -9.38 5.04
C THR A 271 -10.27 -9.83 4.33
N ASP A 272 -11.44 -9.36 4.82
CA ASP A 272 -12.73 -9.64 4.18
C ASP A 272 -12.75 -9.10 2.74
N ALA A 273 -13.25 -9.90 1.82
CA ALA A 273 -13.30 -9.60 0.38
C ALA A 273 -13.94 -8.23 0.06
N LYS A 274 -14.88 -7.75 0.89
CA LYS A 274 -15.53 -6.44 0.71
C LYS A 274 -14.61 -5.24 0.88
N PHE A 275 -13.44 -5.42 1.51
CA PHE A 275 -12.43 -4.38 1.71
C PHE A 275 -11.24 -4.54 0.77
N THR A 276 -11.25 -5.51 -0.13
CA THR A 276 -10.09 -5.87 -0.94
C THR A 276 -10.23 -5.47 -2.40
N VAL A 277 -9.08 -5.24 -3.02
CA VAL A 277 -8.90 -5.17 -4.48
C VAL A 277 -7.80 -6.13 -4.88
N ARG A 278 -7.95 -6.78 -6.03
CA ARG A 278 -6.96 -7.65 -6.66
C ARG A 278 -6.50 -7.02 -7.97
N HIS A 279 -5.19 -6.91 -8.14
CA HIS A 279 -4.57 -6.43 -9.37
C HIS A 279 -3.84 -7.57 -10.08
N LYS A 280 -4.18 -7.75 -11.34
CA LYS A 280 -3.44 -8.60 -12.27
C LYS A 280 -2.40 -7.75 -12.97
N TRP A 281 -1.13 -8.03 -12.72
CA TRP A 281 -0.01 -7.28 -13.25
C TRP A 281 0.16 -7.40 -14.76
N SER A 282 0.63 -6.32 -15.37
CA SER A 282 1.19 -6.27 -16.72
C SER A 282 2.58 -5.63 -16.65
N ASN A 283 3.45 -5.97 -17.60
CA ASN A 283 4.75 -5.32 -17.70
C ASN A 283 4.58 -3.81 -17.87
N GLY A 284 5.33 -3.03 -17.11
CA GLY A 284 5.23 -1.58 -17.08
C GLY A 284 4.15 -1.02 -16.13
N ASP A 285 3.41 -1.85 -15.40
CA ASP A 285 2.56 -1.34 -14.33
C ASP A 285 3.41 -0.81 -13.18
N LEU A 286 3.09 0.38 -12.70
CA LEU A 286 3.65 0.99 -11.51
C LEU A 286 2.55 1.11 -10.46
N ALA A 287 2.65 0.35 -9.37
CA ALA A 287 1.74 0.48 -8.24
C ALA A 287 2.35 1.36 -7.15
N ILE A 288 1.54 2.21 -6.55
CA ILE A 288 1.88 2.97 -5.35
C ILE A 288 0.79 2.70 -4.32
N TRP A 289 1.16 2.23 -3.13
CA TRP A 289 0.19 2.04 -2.05
C TRP A 289 0.65 2.68 -0.75
N ASP A 290 -0.34 3.06 0.05
CA ASP A 290 -0.16 3.66 1.35
C ASP A 290 -0.14 2.58 2.44
N ASN A 291 1.04 2.32 3.01
CA ASN A 291 1.22 1.32 4.07
C ASN A 291 0.53 1.71 5.39
N ARG A 292 0.22 2.99 5.55
CA ARG A 292 -0.44 3.51 6.76
C ARG A 292 -1.92 3.14 6.81
N SER A 293 -2.53 2.88 5.63
CA SER A 293 -3.97 2.58 5.50
C SER A 293 -4.26 1.23 4.83
N THR A 294 -3.24 0.50 4.33
CA THR A 294 -3.43 -0.80 3.68
C THR A 294 -2.59 -1.91 4.27
N GLN A 295 -3.06 -3.12 4.10
CA GLN A 295 -2.23 -4.32 4.07
C GLN A 295 -2.33 -4.99 2.70
N HIS A 296 -1.33 -5.76 2.32
CA HIS A 296 -1.29 -6.42 1.03
C HIS A 296 -0.79 -7.86 1.10
N TYR A 297 -1.04 -8.60 0.01
CA TYR A 297 -0.73 -10.02 -0.11
C TYR A 297 -0.38 -10.36 -1.56
N ALA A 298 0.83 -10.89 -1.79
CA ALA A 298 1.28 -11.35 -3.10
C ALA A 298 0.96 -12.84 -3.29
N LEU A 299 0.23 -13.19 -4.36
CA LEU A 299 -0.12 -14.56 -4.68
C LEU A 299 1.07 -15.33 -5.28
N ASN A 300 1.19 -16.62 -4.92
CA ASN A 300 2.24 -17.52 -5.39
C ASN A 300 1.67 -18.65 -6.25
N ASP A 301 0.89 -18.30 -7.27
CA ASP A 301 0.15 -19.21 -8.15
C ASP A 301 0.70 -19.24 -9.59
N TYR A 302 2.03 -18.99 -9.76
CA TYR A 302 2.75 -18.92 -11.04
C TYR A 302 3.98 -19.85 -11.08
N ALA A 303 3.83 -21.07 -10.62
CA ALA A 303 4.92 -22.04 -10.58
C ALA A 303 5.55 -22.26 -11.97
N GLY A 304 6.89 -22.28 -12.04
CA GLY A 304 7.64 -22.49 -13.28
C GLY A 304 7.80 -21.24 -14.14
N PHE A 305 7.33 -20.07 -13.68
CA PHE A 305 7.53 -18.79 -14.37
C PHE A 305 8.40 -17.85 -13.54
N ARG A 306 9.18 -17.01 -14.25
CA ARG A 306 9.92 -15.92 -13.66
C ARG A 306 8.98 -14.76 -13.39
N ARG A 307 9.20 -14.03 -12.28
CA ARG A 307 8.51 -12.78 -11.95
C ARG A 307 9.49 -11.80 -11.35
N GLU A 308 9.61 -10.61 -11.93
CA GLU A 308 10.49 -9.53 -11.45
C GLU A 308 9.75 -8.22 -11.34
N LEU A 309 9.84 -7.63 -10.16
CA LEU A 309 9.42 -6.25 -9.90
C LEU A 309 10.52 -5.54 -9.11
N HIS A 310 10.60 -4.24 -9.29
CA HIS A 310 11.49 -3.38 -8.52
C HIS A 310 10.68 -2.58 -7.50
N ARG A 311 11.12 -2.61 -6.24
CA ARG A 311 10.48 -1.92 -5.14
C ARG A 311 11.37 -0.81 -4.58
N THR A 312 10.79 0.37 -4.36
CA THR A 312 11.31 1.45 -3.54
C THR A 312 10.30 1.80 -2.45
N THR A 313 10.76 2.29 -1.30
CA THR A 313 9.91 2.64 -0.16
C THR A 313 10.18 4.06 0.31
N ILE A 314 9.12 4.77 0.67
CA ILE A 314 9.17 6.15 1.14
C ILE A 314 9.00 6.17 2.67
N ALA A 315 9.86 6.92 3.36
CA ALA A 315 9.82 7.03 4.81
C ALA A 315 8.47 7.54 5.30
N GLY A 316 8.04 7.00 6.43
CA GLY A 316 6.84 7.42 7.11
C GLY A 316 7.14 8.06 8.46
N THR A 317 6.12 8.17 9.27
CA THR A 317 6.18 8.70 10.62
C THR A 317 5.65 7.65 11.61
N ARG A 318 5.94 7.84 12.90
CA ARG A 318 5.40 6.98 13.94
C ARG A 318 3.87 7.01 13.89
N PRO A 319 3.19 5.84 13.86
CA PRO A 319 1.74 5.77 13.96
C PRO A 319 1.24 6.37 15.27
N LEU A 320 0.27 7.28 15.20
CA LEU A 320 -0.35 7.96 16.34
C LEU A 320 -1.86 7.69 16.33
N GLN A 321 -2.45 7.75 17.53
CA GLN A 321 -3.89 7.65 17.71
C GLN A 321 -4.57 8.96 17.35
#